data_2642a8d9c380356ec13edce17c0df3b9
#
_entry.id   2642a8d9c380356ec13edce17c0df3b9
#
_cell.length_a   1.000
_cell.length_b   1.000
_cell.length_c   1.000
_cell.angle_alpha   90.00
_cell.angle_beta   90.00
_cell.angle_gamma   90.00
#
_symmetry.space_group_name_H-M   'P 1'
#
loop_
_entity.id
_entity.type
_entity.pdbx_description
1 polymer ?
#
loop_
_entity_poly.entity_id
_entity_poly.type
_entity_poly.pdbx_seq_one_letter_code
_entity_poly.pdbx_strand_id
1 'polypeptide(L)'
;MTATTANQAEQVSPWAPFTHSAFTLLWTAALVSNTGTWMNDVGAGWLMTTLNPSPAVVSLVQAATTLPIFLFALFAGTLADRLDKRRLLITINGIMFLVVSLLALLVANGSMTPTLLILFTFLIGTGAAFIAPAWQAVVPELVPVSYT
;
A
#
# COMPACT_ATOMS: atom_id res chain seq x y z
N MET A 1 -26.09 -45.15 -27.76
CA MET A 1 -24.78 -45.10 -27.05
C MET A 1 -24.35 -43.65 -27.04
N THR A 2 -24.77 -42.90 -26.03
CA THR A 2 -24.47 -41.51 -25.83
C THR A 2 -23.36 -41.43 -24.80
N ALA A 3 -22.15 -41.11 -25.28
CA ALA A 3 -20.99 -40.92 -24.44
C ALA A 3 -21.19 -39.67 -23.60
N THR A 4 -21.27 -39.90 -22.34
CA THR A 4 -21.22 -38.89 -21.28
C THR A 4 -19.81 -38.24 -21.29
N THR A 5 -19.67 -37.14 -21.98
CA THR A 5 -18.55 -36.23 -21.73
C THR A 5 -18.83 -35.51 -20.42
N ALA A 6 -18.55 -36.19 -19.33
CA ALA A 6 -18.56 -35.61 -18.02
C ALA A 6 -17.54 -34.47 -18.03
N ASN A 7 -18.07 -33.27 -17.91
CA ASN A 7 -17.43 -32.02 -17.58
C ASN A 7 -16.44 -32.24 -16.40
N GLN A 8 -15.19 -32.54 -16.73
CA GLN A 8 -14.09 -32.36 -15.79
C GLN A 8 -13.80 -30.87 -15.77
N ALA A 9 -14.66 -30.12 -15.08
CA ALA A 9 -14.22 -28.86 -14.54
C ALA A 9 -13.00 -29.19 -13.67
N GLU A 10 -11.83 -28.94 -14.22
CA GLU A 10 -10.55 -29.05 -13.53
C GLU A 10 -10.71 -28.24 -12.23
N GLN A 11 -10.78 -28.96 -11.13
CA GLN A 11 -10.85 -28.33 -9.79
C GLN A 11 -9.52 -27.67 -9.58
N VAL A 12 -9.41 -26.44 -10.07
CA VAL A 12 -8.24 -25.60 -9.80
C VAL A 12 -8.16 -25.44 -8.29
N SER A 13 -7.22 -26.15 -7.68
CA SER A 13 -7.00 -26.06 -6.24
C SER A 13 -6.89 -24.59 -5.84
N PRO A 14 -7.58 -24.13 -4.77
CA PRO A 14 -7.45 -22.77 -4.26
C PRO A 14 -5.99 -22.35 -3.96
N TRP A 15 -5.11 -23.33 -3.82
CA TRP A 15 -3.68 -23.15 -3.56
C TRP A 15 -2.81 -23.13 -4.82
N ALA A 16 -3.39 -23.36 -6.00
CA ALA A 16 -2.66 -23.36 -7.26
C ALA A 16 -1.83 -22.08 -7.51
N PRO A 17 -2.28 -20.87 -7.17
CA PRO A 17 -1.48 -19.65 -7.35
C PRO A 17 -0.17 -19.67 -6.56
N PHE A 18 -0.13 -20.34 -5.40
CA PHE A 18 1.06 -20.42 -4.54
C PHE A 18 2.15 -21.35 -5.08
N THR A 19 1.87 -22.12 -6.12
CA THR A 19 2.89 -22.93 -6.82
C THR A 19 3.82 -22.05 -7.68
N HIS A 20 3.38 -20.83 -8.01
CA HIS A 20 4.20 -19.87 -8.75
C HIS A 20 5.01 -19.00 -7.80
N SER A 21 6.33 -19.13 -7.84
CA SER A 21 7.24 -18.38 -6.96
C SER A 21 7.05 -16.86 -7.04
N ALA A 22 6.76 -16.32 -8.22
CA ALA A 22 6.47 -14.90 -8.41
C ALA A 22 5.23 -14.45 -7.63
N PHE A 23 4.15 -15.23 -7.68
CA PHE A 23 2.92 -14.93 -6.93
C PHE A 23 3.17 -14.98 -5.42
N THR A 24 3.83 -16.03 -4.94
CA THR A 24 4.14 -16.20 -3.51
C THR A 24 5.01 -15.06 -2.98
N LEU A 25 6.01 -14.63 -3.75
CA LEU A 25 6.87 -13.50 -3.40
C LEU A 25 6.08 -12.20 -3.31
N LEU A 26 5.23 -11.92 -4.30
CA LEU A 26 4.40 -10.73 -4.32
C LEU A 26 3.36 -10.73 -3.20
N TRP A 27 2.74 -11.87 -2.94
CA TRP A 27 1.76 -12.02 -1.87
C TRP A 27 2.38 -11.80 -0.49
N THR A 28 3.55 -12.42 -0.23
CA THR A 28 4.27 -12.23 1.03
C THR A 28 4.75 -10.78 1.20
N ALA A 29 5.27 -10.17 0.13
CA ALA A 29 5.67 -8.76 0.16
C ALA A 29 4.47 -7.83 0.46
N ALA A 30 3.32 -8.09 -0.17
CA ALA A 30 2.09 -7.33 0.09
C ALA A 30 1.61 -7.52 1.53
N LEU A 31 1.66 -8.74 2.08
CA LEU A 31 1.28 -9.04 3.45
C LEU A 31 2.15 -8.26 4.45
N VAL A 32 3.47 -8.32 4.28
CA VAL A 32 4.42 -7.59 5.14
C VAL A 32 4.21 -6.08 5.03
N SER A 33 4.05 -5.56 3.81
CA SER A 33 3.80 -4.14 3.57
C SER A 33 2.50 -3.66 4.22
N ASN A 34 1.40 -4.40 4.05
CA ASN A 34 0.13 -4.05 4.68
C ASN A 34 0.22 -4.08 6.20
N THR A 35 0.89 -5.10 6.77
CA THR A 35 1.10 -5.16 8.22
C THR A 35 1.88 -3.94 8.72
N GLY A 36 2.94 -3.55 8.01
CA GLY A 36 3.71 -2.34 8.32
C GLY A 36 2.86 -1.06 8.27
N THR A 37 1.98 -0.94 7.29
CA THR A 37 1.06 0.20 7.17
C THR A 37 0.10 0.26 8.37
N TRP A 38 -0.55 -0.85 8.73
CA TRP A 38 -1.43 -0.90 9.89
C TRP A 38 -0.70 -0.58 11.20
N MET A 39 0.52 -1.08 11.37
CA MET A 39 1.35 -0.75 12.54
C MET A 39 1.68 0.75 12.58
N ASN A 40 2.01 1.35 11.44
CA ASN A 40 2.26 2.79 11.36
C ASN A 40 1.02 3.60 11.71
N ASP A 41 -0.15 3.24 11.19
CA ASP A 41 -1.40 3.99 11.42
C ASP A 41 -1.81 3.94 12.90
N VAL A 42 -1.76 2.76 13.52
CA VAL A 42 -2.02 2.60 14.95
C VAL A 42 -0.97 3.34 15.77
N GLY A 43 0.31 3.22 15.40
CA GLY A 43 1.42 3.87 16.08
C GLY A 43 1.34 5.39 16.01
N ALA A 44 1.01 5.95 14.85
CA ALA A 44 0.84 7.39 14.66
C ALA A 44 -0.34 7.94 15.47
N GLY A 45 -1.48 7.22 15.47
CA GLY A 45 -2.62 7.58 16.30
C GLY A 45 -2.27 7.57 17.79
N TRP A 46 -1.61 6.51 18.26
CA TRP A 46 -1.17 6.42 19.66
C TRP A 46 -0.15 7.51 20.04
N LEU A 47 0.86 7.72 19.20
CA LEU A 47 1.86 8.75 19.43
C LEU A 47 1.23 10.13 19.50
N MET A 48 0.23 10.44 18.66
CA MET A 48 -0.46 11.71 18.73
C MET A 48 -1.19 11.88 20.07
N THR A 49 -1.81 10.86 20.63
CA THR A 49 -2.47 10.96 21.95
C THR A 49 -1.48 11.29 23.06
N THR A 50 -0.23 10.87 22.95
CA THR A 50 0.83 11.20 23.91
C THR A 50 1.40 12.59 23.73
N LEU A 51 1.48 13.07 22.46
CA LEU A 51 2.00 14.40 22.13
C LEU A 51 0.94 15.50 22.36
N ASN A 52 -0.31 15.22 22.05
CA ASN A 52 -1.43 16.14 22.23
C ASN A 52 -2.73 15.35 22.42
N PRO A 53 -3.31 15.27 23.62
CA PRO A 53 -4.49 14.47 23.93
C PRO A 53 -5.80 15.07 23.39
N SER A 54 -5.77 16.19 22.66
CA SER A 54 -6.98 16.78 22.08
C SER A 54 -7.58 15.85 21.02
N PRO A 55 -8.86 15.43 21.14
CA PRO A 55 -9.51 14.56 20.15
C PRO A 55 -9.51 15.16 18.75
N ALA A 56 -9.60 16.49 18.62
CA ALA A 56 -9.55 17.19 17.35
C ALA A 56 -8.18 17.04 16.66
N VAL A 57 -7.09 17.09 17.43
CA VAL A 57 -5.72 16.94 16.88
C VAL A 57 -5.45 15.47 16.54
N VAL A 58 -5.93 14.53 17.33
CA VAL A 58 -5.83 13.10 17.03
C VAL A 58 -6.57 12.75 15.72
N SER A 59 -7.76 13.32 15.51
CA SER A 59 -8.51 13.10 14.27
C SER A 59 -7.84 13.69 13.02
N LEU A 60 -6.99 14.72 13.18
CA LEU A 60 -6.20 15.28 12.08
C LEU A 60 -5.17 14.28 11.54
N VAL A 61 -4.66 13.36 12.34
CA VAL A 61 -3.78 12.29 11.86
C VAL A 61 -4.52 11.41 10.85
N GLN A 62 -5.75 11.02 11.17
CA GLN A 62 -6.57 10.21 10.27
C GLN A 62 -6.94 10.98 9.00
N ALA A 63 -7.26 12.27 9.13
CA ALA A 63 -7.51 13.12 7.98
C ALA A 63 -6.24 13.28 7.12
N ALA A 64 -5.06 13.45 7.72
CA ALA A 64 -3.79 13.55 7.02
C ALA A 64 -3.43 12.28 6.25
N THR A 65 -3.84 11.09 6.71
CA THR A 65 -3.64 9.83 5.99
C THR A 65 -4.56 9.72 4.77
N THR A 66 -5.82 10.14 4.89
CA THR A 66 -6.83 9.90 3.85
C THR A 66 -6.95 11.06 2.85
N LEU A 67 -6.72 12.30 3.28
CA LEU A 67 -6.83 13.49 2.45
C LEU A 67 -5.97 13.44 1.17
N PRO A 68 -4.69 13.01 1.21
CA PRO A 68 -3.86 12.90 0.03
C PRO A 68 -4.44 11.95 -1.03
N ILE A 69 -5.07 10.85 -0.60
CA ILE A 69 -5.70 9.89 -1.51
C ILE A 69 -6.77 10.59 -2.34
N PHE A 70 -7.60 11.41 -1.70
CA PHE A 70 -8.62 12.19 -2.36
C PHE A 70 -8.06 13.24 -3.33
N LEU A 71 -7.04 13.97 -2.88
CA LEU A 71 -6.41 15.05 -3.66
C LEU A 71 -5.65 14.53 -4.88
N PHE A 72 -4.96 13.40 -4.72
CA PHE A 72 -4.03 12.91 -5.74
C PHE A 72 -4.54 11.71 -6.54
N ALA A 73 -5.70 11.12 -6.22
CA ALA A 73 -6.22 9.94 -6.90
C ALA A 73 -6.28 10.10 -8.42
N LEU A 74 -6.77 11.22 -8.91
CA LEU A 74 -6.89 11.50 -10.35
C LEU A 74 -5.52 11.67 -11.01
N PHE A 75 -4.62 12.41 -10.36
CA PHE A 75 -3.25 12.62 -10.85
C PHE A 75 -2.43 11.32 -10.80
N ALA A 76 -2.59 10.53 -9.74
CA ALA A 76 -1.91 9.25 -9.58
C ALA A 76 -2.32 8.25 -10.66
N GLY A 77 -3.62 8.18 -11.00
CA GLY A 77 -4.11 7.35 -12.11
C GLY A 77 -3.49 7.74 -13.44
N THR A 78 -3.55 9.02 -13.81
CA THR A 78 -2.98 9.50 -15.08
C THR A 78 -1.46 9.34 -15.16
N LEU A 79 -0.76 9.44 -14.03
CA LEU A 79 0.68 9.24 -13.97
C LEU A 79 1.06 7.76 -14.11
N ALA A 80 0.29 6.86 -13.48
CA ALA A 80 0.47 5.42 -13.58
C ALA A 80 0.26 4.92 -15.02
N ASP A 81 -0.64 5.56 -15.78
CA ASP A 81 -0.91 5.21 -17.18
C ASP A 81 0.20 5.67 -18.15
N ARG A 82 0.90 6.76 -17.79
CA ARG A 82 1.89 7.38 -18.69
C ARG A 82 3.34 6.98 -18.43
N LEU A 83 3.64 6.59 -17.21
CA LEU A 83 5.01 6.24 -16.81
C LEU A 83 5.21 4.73 -16.77
N ASP A 84 6.49 4.34 -16.89
CA ASP A 84 6.91 2.96 -16.60
C ASP A 84 6.54 2.60 -15.15
N LYS A 85 5.57 1.72 -15.02
CA LYS A 85 4.99 1.29 -13.73
C LYS A 85 6.04 0.79 -12.76
N ARG A 86 7.04 0.06 -13.27
CA ARG A 86 8.14 -0.47 -12.46
C ARG A 86 9.00 0.66 -11.88
N ARG A 87 9.38 1.63 -12.72
CA ARG A 87 10.18 2.78 -12.27
C ARG A 87 9.40 3.63 -11.29
N LEU A 88 8.12 3.86 -11.57
CA LEU A 88 7.23 4.61 -10.69
C LEU A 88 7.17 3.97 -9.30
N LEU A 89 6.90 2.66 -9.21
CA LEU A 89 6.83 1.92 -7.95
C LEU A 89 8.16 1.94 -7.19
N ILE A 90 9.28 1.73 -7.87
CA ILE A 90 10.61 1.76 -7.23
C ILE A 90 10.90 3.15 -6.65
N THR A 91 10.62 4.22 -7.42
CA THR A 91 10.86 5.60 -6.98
C THR A 91 10.00 5.95 -5.78
N ILE A 92 8.69 5.66 -5.84
CA ILE A 92 7.77 5.98 -4.74
C ILE A 92 8.16 5.19 -3.48
N ASN A 93 8.42 3.89 -3.60
CA ASN A 93 8.84 3.08 -2.44
C ASN A 93 10.19 3.56 -1.87
N GLY A 94 11.13 3.99 -2.70
CA GLY A 94 12.39 4.58 -2.26
C GLY A 94 12.17 5.87 -1.47
N ILE A 95 11.32 6.78 -1.95
CA ILE A 95 10.94 8.01 -1.24
C ILE A 95 10.25 7.66 0.08
N MET A 96 9.30 6.71 0.06
CA MET A 96 8.57 6.28 1.26
C MET A 96 9.50 5.68 2.30
N PHE A 97 10.48 4.89 1.87
CA PHE A 97 11.51 4.35 2.76
C PHE A 97 12.27 5.48 3.49
N LEU A 98 12.67 6.53 2.77
CA LEU A 98 13.36 7.69 3.37
C LEU A 98 12.43 8.44 4.34
N VAL A 99 11.19 8.69 3.96
CA VAL A 99 10.19 9.38 4.80
C VAL A 99 9.96 8.61 6.10
N VAL A 100 9.71 7.30 6.02
CA VAL A 100 9.46 6.47 7.21
C VAL A 100 10.71 6.33 8.07
N SER A 101 11.89 6.21 7.46
CA SER A 101 13.16 6.16 8.19
C SER A 101 13.41 7.46 8.96
N LEU A 102 13.14 8.61 8.35
CA LEU A 102 13.29 9.90 9.01
C LEU A 102 12.26 10.07 10.14
N LEU A 103 11.01 9.65 9.92
CA LEU A 103 9.99 9.61 10.96
C LEU A 103 10.47 8.78 12.17
N ALA A 104 10.96 7.56 11.91
CA ALA A 104 11.45 6.67 12.96
C ALA A 104 12.61 7.29 13.75
N LEU A 105 13.56 7.95 13.08
CA LEU A 105 14.68 8.67 13.71
C LEU A 105 14.20 9.83 14.60
N LEU A 106 13.25 10.62 14.13
CA LEU A 106 12.70 11.74 14.91
C LEU A 106 11.95 11.26 16.15
N VAL A 107 11.20 10.15 16.02
CA VAL A 107 10.51 9.52 17.16
C VAL A 107 11.52 8.96 18.16
N ALA A 108 12.55 8.25 17.68
CA ALA A 108 13.59 7.66 18.53
C ALA A 108 14.38 8.72 19.31
N ASN A 109 14.63 9.89 18.70
CA ASN A 109 15.33 11.00 19.32
C ASN A 109 14.42 11.87 20.23
N GLY A 110 13.13 11.55 20.36
CA GLY A 110 12.20 12.36 21.14
C GLY A 110 11.93 13.76 20.58
N SER A 111 12.28 14.02 19.32
CA SER A 111 12.15 15.32 18.65
C SER A 111 10.82 15.49 17.89
N MET A 112 9.91 14.52 18.04
CA MET A 112 8.63 14.53 17.33
C MET A 112 7.67 15.54 17.96
N THR A 113 7.04 16.35 17.10
CA THR A 113 5.99 17.30 17.47
C THR A 113 4.68 16.91 16.79
N PRO A 114 3.50 17.35 17.30
CA PRO A 114 2.22 17.09 16.66
C PRO A 114 2.16 17.51 15.19
N THR A 115 2.72 18.69 14.89
CA THR A 115 2.77 19.22 13.51
C THR A 115 3.64 18.37 12.59
N LEU A 116 4.81 17.93 13.06
CA LEU A 116 5.67 17.04 12.27
C LEU A 116 4.99 15.70 12.04
N LEU A 117 4.32 15.13 13.05
CA LEU A 117 3.61 13.86 12.89
C LEU A 117 2.51 13.96 11.84
N ILE A 118 1.70 15.02 11.83
CA ILE A 118 0.68 15.27 10.81
C ILE A 118 1.33 15.40 9.43
N LEU A 119 2.44 16.13 9.31
CA LEU A 119 3.16 16.29 8.05
C LEU A 119 3.67 14.94 7.51
N PHE A 120 4.32 14.14 8.34
CA PHE A 120 4.83 12.83 7.93
C PHE A 120 3.69 11.87 7.56
N THR A 121 2.59 11.89 8.31
CA THR A 121 1.41 11.07 8.01
C THR A 121 0.80 11.48 6.66
N PHE A 122 0.75 12.79 6.36
CA PHE A 122 0.30 13.29 5.07
C PHE A 122 1.23 12.85 3.92
N LEU A 123 2.55 12.88 4.12
CA LEU A 123 3.52 12.40 3.12
C LEU A 123 3.37 10.90 2.87
N ILE A 124 3.16 10.09 3.93
CA ILE A 124 2.92 8.66 3.84
C ILE A 124 1.61 8.38 3.07
N GLY A 125 0.53 9.09 3.40
CA GLY A 125 -0.74 9.02 2.67
C GLY A 125 -0.61 9.42 1.20
N THR A 126 0.23 10.41 0.89
CA THR A 126 0.55 10.79 -0.49
C THR A 126 1.23 9.64 -1.25
N GLY A 127 2.22 9.00 -0.64
CA GLY A 127 2.87 7.81 -1.23
C GLY A 127 1.86 6.69 -1.50
N ALA A 128 0.99 6.40 -0.56
CA ALA A 128 -0.06 5.40 -0.71
C ALA A 128 -1.02 5.73 -1.87
N ALA A 129 -1.38 7.01 -2.06
CA ALA A 129 -2.22 7.46 -3.16
C ALA A 129 -1.64 7.15 -4.55
N PHE A 130 -0.31 7.19 -4.69
CA PHE A 130 0.37 6.86 -5.95
C PHE A 130 0.68 5.37 -6.11
N ILE A 131 0.91 4.65 -5.01
CA ILE A 131 1.19 3.20 -5.05
C ILE A 131 -0.04 2.42 -5.48
N ALA A 132 -1.22 2.75 -4.96
CA ALA A 132 -2.44 1.98 -5.18
C ALA A 132 -2.80 1.79 -6.68
N PRO A 133 -2.90 2.85 -7.52
CA PRO A 133 -3.21 2.67 -8.94
C PRO A 133 -2.07 2.00 -9.71
N ALA A 134 -0.81 2.29 -9.38
CA ALA A 134 0.34 1.65 -10.00
C ALA A 134 0.37 0.13 -9.73
N TRP A 135 0.05 -0.28 -8.50
CA TRP A 135 -0.04 -1.69 -8.13
C TRP A 135 -1.19 -2.41 -8.85
N GLN A 136 -2.38 -1.79 -8.90
CA GLN A 136 -3.53 -2.34 -9.61
C GLN A 136 -3.27 -2.52 -11.12
N ALA A 137 -2.45 -1.66 -11.71
CA ALA A 137 -2.08 -1.75 -13.11
C ALA A 137 -1.04 -2.85 -13.41
N VAL A 138 -0.25 -3.28 -12.42
CA VAL A 138 0.79 -4.32 -12.58
C VAL A 138 0.25 -5.73 -12.36
N VAL A 139 -0.70 -5.91 -11.43
CA VAL A 139 -1.23 -7.23 -11.06
C VAL A 139 -1.77 -8.04 -12.26
N PRO A 140 -2.56 -7.46 -13.19
CA PRO A 140 -3.05 -8.20 -14.36
C PRO A 140 -1.95 -8.64 -15.32
N GLU A 141 -0.81 -7.94 -15.36
CA GLU A 141 0.32 -8.27 -16.24
C GLU A 141 1.13 -9.46 -15.71
N LEU A 142 1.04 -9.73 -14.39
CA LEU A 142 1.80 -10.80 -13.73
C LEU A 142 1.04 -12.13 -13.66
N VAL A 143 -0.27 -12.10 -13.85
CA VAL A 143 -1.12 -13.31 -13.90
C VAL A 143 -1.68 -13.41 -15.32
N PRO A 144 -1.04 -14.15 -16.24
CA PRO A 144 -1.62 -14.40 -17.54
C PRO A 144 -2.90 -15.20 -17.33
N VAL A 145 -4.03 -14.53 -17.45
CA VAL A 145 -5.33 -15.20 -17.46
C VAL A 145 -5.49 -15.80 -18.85
N SER A 146 -4.94 -17.00 -19.05
CA SER A 146 -5.25 -17.77 -20.24
C SER A 146 -6.65 -18.37 -20.06
N TYR A 147 -7.66 -17.57 -20.35
CA TYR A 147 -8.98 -18.07 -20.69
C TYR A 147 -9.00 -18.27 -22.22
N THR A 148 -8.69 -19.46 -22.67
CA THR A 148 -9.07 -19.94 -23.99
C THR A 148 -9.71 -21.31 -23.80
#